data_2005f46dd85bab5a75d36d3759346957
#
_entry.id   2005f46dd85bab5a75d36d3759346957
#
_cell.length_a   1.000
_cell.length_b   1.000
_cell.length_c   1.000
_cell.angle_alpha   90.00
_cell.angle_beta   90.00
_cell.angle_gamma   90.00
#
_symmetry.space_group_name_H-M   'P 1'
#
loop_
_entity.id
_entity.type
_entity.pdbx_description
1 polymer ?
#
loop_
_entity_poly.entity_id
_entity_poly.type
_entity_poly.pdbx_seq_one_letter_code
_entity_poly.pdbx_strand_id
1 'polypeptide(L)'
;ATMPTVELDKASFEGEGFGLASLLKELGLAQSNGDAFRTIEQGGARINGEQVTDRKRRVTLADFEDGKLTIQKGKKKFVAVTLK
;
A
#
# COMPACT_ATOMS: atom_id res chain seq x y z
N ALA A 1 -1.64 6.68 18.99
CA ALA A 1 -1.40 5.30 18.58
C ALA A 1 -0.28 5.22 17.56
N THR A 2 0.53 4.20 17.68
CA THR A 2 1.68 4.01 16.80
C THR A 2 1.24 3.31 15.52
N MET A 3 1.71 3.81 14.40
CA MET A 3 1.44 3.20 13.11
C MET A 3 2.36 1.98 12.95
N PRO A 4 1.80 0.79 12.61
CA PRO A 4 2.64 -0.37 12.35
C PRO A 4 3.61 -0.10 11.21
N THR A 5 4.81 -0.65 11.31
CA THR A 5 5.80 -0.51 10.26
C THR A 5 6.16 -1.89 9.75
N VAL A 6 6.14 -2.07 8.43
CA VAL A 6 6.49 -3.31 7.77
C VAL A 6 7.68 -3.06 6.87
N GLU A 7 8.67 -3.93 6.94
CA GLU A 7 9.85 -3.82 6.11
C GLU A 7 9.74 -4.81 4.94
N LEU A 8 9.89 -4.31 3.73
CA LEU A 8 9.82 -5.12 2.52
C LEU A 8 11.07 -4.93 1.68
N ASP A 9 11.37 -5.91 0.86
CA ASP A 9 12.53 -5.85 -0.02
C ASP A 9 12.34 -4.79 -1.10
N LYS A 10 13.39 -4.03 -1.35
CA LYS A 10 13.40 -3.04 -2.43
C LYS A 10 13.06 -3.69 -3.77
N ALA A 11 13.54 -4.92 -4.00
CA ALA A 11 13.30 -5.63 -5.25
C ALA A 11 11.81 -5.84 -5.53
N SER A 12 10.97 -5.89 -4.49
CA SER A 12 9.52 -6.04 -4.67
C SER A 12 8.89 -4.87 -5.42
N PHE A 13 9.55 -3.72 -5.41
CA PHE A 13 9.02 -2.50 -6.02
C PHE A 13 9.74 -2.11 -7.30
N GLU A 14 10.71 -2.91 -7.73
CA GLU A 14 11.45 -2.64 -8.96
C GLU A 14 10.68 -3.14 -10.18
N GLY A 15 11.03 -2.62 -11.35
CA GLY A 15 10.37 -3.00 -12.58
C GLY A 15 8.95 -2.49 -12.63
N GLU A 16 8.00 -3.41 -12.74
CA GLU A 16 6.58 -3.05 -12.81
C GLU A 16 6.00 -2.58 -11.48
N GLY A 17 6.75 -2.77 -10.39
CA GLY A 17 6.29 -2.38 -9.07
C GLY A 17 5.46 -3.46 -8.39
N PHE A 18 4.91 -3.12 -7.24
CA PHE A 18 4.09 -4.02 -6.43
C PHE A 18 2.63 -3.59 -6.56
N GLY A 19 1.75 -4.50 -6.99
CA GLY A 19 0.33 -4.17 -7.12
C GLY A 19 -0.25 -3.69 -5.79
N LEU A 20 -0.99 -2.59 -5.80
CA LEU A 20 -1.54 -2.04 -4.56
C LEU A 20 -2.44 -3.05 -3.85
N ALA A 21 -3.25 -3.80 -4.61
CA ALA A 21 -4.11 -4.81 -4.01
C ALA A 21 -3.28 -5.88 -3.30
N SER A 22 -2.22 -6.37 -3.95
CA SER A 22 -1.33 -7.35 -3.34
C SER A 22 -0.63 -6.78 -2.12
N LEU A 23 -0.26 -5.51 -2.17
CA LEU A 23 0.39 -4.84 -1.05
C LEU A 23 -0.56 -4.73 0.13
N LEU A 24 -1.82 -4.37 -0.10
CA LEU A 24 -2.81 -4.31 0.97
C LEU A 24 -2.96 -5.67 1.65
N LYS A 25 -2.97 -6.74 0.87
CA LYS A 25 -3.07 -8.08 1.42
C LYS A 25 -1.81 -8.44 2.22
N GLU A 26 -0.65 -8.11 1.69
CA GLU A 26 0.63 -8.38 2.35
C GLU A 26 0.75 -7.65 3.69
N LEU A 27 0.23 -6.43 3.76
CA LEU A 27 0.27 -5.63 4.97
C LEU A 27 -0.80 -6.00 5.99
N GLY A 28 -1.68 -6.95 5.63
CA GLY A 28 -2.77 -7.34 6.52
C GLY A 28 -3.94 -6.38 6.54
N LEU A 29 -3.98 -5.46 5.60
CA LEU A 29 -5.08 -4.50 5.49
C LEU A 29 -6.26 -5.05 4.71
N ALA A 30 -6.05 -6.11 3.95
CA ALA A 30 -7.09 -6.79 3.20
C ALA A 30 -6.99 -8.28 3.45
N GLN A 31 -8.12 -8.98 3.43
CA GLN A 31 -8.17 -10.42 3.66
C GLN A 31 -7.85 -11.21 2.40
N SER A 32 -8.09 -10.62 1.25
CA SER A 32 -7.87 -11.27 -0.03
C SER A 32 -7.67 -10.21 -1.10
N ASN A 33 -7.24 -10.65 -2.29
CA ASN A 33 -7.10 -9.72 -3.42
C ASN A 33 -8.45 -9.09 -3.78
N GLY A 34 -9.54 -9.87 -3.74
CA GLY A 34 -10.86 -9.32 -4.02
C GLY A 34 -11.27 -8.25 -3.03
N ASP A 35 -10.97 -8.46 -1.75
CA ASP A 35 -11.24 -7.47 -0.71
C ASP A 35 -10.41 -6.21 -0.95
N ALA A 36 -9.15 -6.38 -1.34
CA ALA A 36 -8.27 -5.26 -1.64
C ALA A 36 -8.77 -4.46 -2.84
N PHE A 37 -9.18 -5.13 -3.91
CA PHE A 37 -9.73 -4.45 -5.07
C PHE A 37 -10.96 -3.63 -4.70
N ARG A 38 -11.83 -4.21 -3.90
CA ARG A 38 -13.04 -3.50 -3.45
C ARG A 38 -12.69 -2.26 -2.65
N THR A 39 -11.73 -2.38 -1.74
CA THR A 39 -11.28 -1.25 -0.93
C THR A 39 -10.75 -0.12 -1.82
N ILE A 40 -9.95 -0.47 -2.82
CA ILE A 40 -9.38 0.52 -3.74
C ILE A 40 -10.49 1.20 -4.54
N GLU A 41 -11.40 0.42 -5.10
CA GLU A 41 -12.47 0.96 -5.93
C GLU A 41 -13.42 1.87 -5.16
N GLN A 42 -13.58 1.62 -3.86
CA GLN A 42 -14.41 2.46 -3.00
C GLN A 42 -13.68 3.70 -2.52
N GLY A 43 -12.43 3.86 -2.90
CA GLY A 43 -11.63 5.01 -2.46
C GLY A 43 -11.14 4.89 -1.04
N GLY A 44 -11.11 3.66 -0.50
CA GLY A 44 -10.65 3.42 0.86
C GLY A 44 -9.14 3.25 0.99
N ALA A 45 -8.41 3.25 -0.11
CA ALA A 45 -6.96 3.09 -0.09
C ALA A 45 -6.28 4.41 -0.42
N ARG A 46 -5.25 4.74 0.35
CA ARG A 46 -4.45 5.95 0.13
C ARG A 46 -2.98 5.62 0.18
N ILE A 47 -2.21 6.27 -0.69
CA ILE A 47 -0.76 6.16 -0.71
C ILE A 47 -0.21 7.53 -0.36
N ASN A 48 0.52 7.64 0.74
CA ASN A 48 1.08 8.90 1.23
C ASN A 48 0.02 10.01 1.36
N GLY A 49 -1.20 9.62 1.74
CA GLY A 49 -2.31 10.55 1.91
C GLY A 49 -3.11 10.83 0.66
N GLU A 50 -2.68 10.30 -0.48
CA GLU A 50 -3.38 10.50 -1.74
C GLU A 50 -4.34 9.35 -2.02
N GLN A 51 -5.61 9.67 -2.25
CA GLN A 51 -6.63 8.66 -2.51
C GLN A 51 -6.39 7.98 -3.85
N VAL A 52 -6.48 6.65 -3.85
CA VAL A 52 -6.32 5.85 -5.05
C VAL A 52 -7.60 5.04 -5.26
N THR A 53 -8.16 5.13 -6.47
CA THR A 53 -9.37 4.39 -6.82
C THR A 53 -9.12 3.40 -7.96
N ASP A 54 -7.94 3.40 -8.53
CA ASP A 54 -7.56 2.51 -9.63
C ASP A 54 -7.06 1.18 -9.07
N ARG A 55 -7.85 0.12 -9.26
CA ARG A 55 -7.48 -1.21 -8.76
C ARG A 55 -6.21 -1.76 -9.41
N LYS A 56 -5.80 -1.19 -10.53
CA LYS A 56 -4.59 -1.60 -11.23
C LYS A 56 -3.36 -0.80 -10.79
N ARG A 57 -3.53 0.11 -9.83
CA ARG A 57 -2.44 0.94 -9.34
C ARG A 57 -1.31 0.06 -8.83
N ARG A 58 -0.11 0.39 -9.23
CA ARG A 58 1.11 -0.28 -8.77
C ARG A 58 1.97 0.69 -8.00
N VAL A 59 2.56 0.18 -6.94
CA VAL A 59 3.46 0.95 -6.10
C VAL A 59 4.88 0.68 -6.57
N THR A 60 5.62 1.74 -6.80
CA THR A 60 7.01 1.65 -7.24
C THR A 60 7.90 2.37 -6.25
N LEU A 61 9.22 2.32 -6.49
CA LEU A 61 10.17 3.03 -5.64
C LEU A 61 9.93 4.54 -5.67
N ALA A 62 9.35 5.06 -6.74
CA ALA A 62 9.03 6.48 -6.85
C ALA A 62 7.96 6.94 -5.86
N ASP A 63 7.16 6.00 -5.37
CA ASP A 63 6.12 6.32 -4.38
C ASP A 63 6.69 6.45 -2.96
N PHE A 64 7.92 6.04 -2.75
CA PHE A 64 8.56 6.15 -1.44
C PHE A 64 9.13 7.55 -1.24
N GLU A 65 8.96 8.07 -0.04
CA GLU A 65 9.54 9.35 0.38
C GLU A 65 10.57 9.04 1.46
N ASP A 66 11.84 9.34 1.19
CA ASP A 66 12.94 9.06 2.11
C ASP A 66 12.97 7.59 2.56
N GLY A 67 12.67 6.68 1.62
CA GLY A 67 12.69 5.25 1.90
C GLY A 67 11.47 4.76 2.68
N LYS A 68 10.43 5.58 2.80
CA LYS A 68 9.24 5.25 3.55
C LYS A 68 7.98 5.47 2.72
N LEU A 69 7.05 4.54 2.82
CA LEU A 69 5.77 4.61 2.14
C LEU A 69 4.67 4.47 3.18
N THR A 70 3.67 5.32 3.13
CA THR A 70 2.53 5.23 4.03
C THR A 70 1.32 4.73 3.26
N ILE A 71 0.76 3.61 3.69
CA ILE A 71 -0.45 3.05 3.11
C ILE A 71 -1.58 3.20 4.12
N GLN A 72 -2.71 3.72 3.67
CA GLN A 72 -3.86 3.91 4.52
C GLN A 72 -5.05 3.13 3.96
N LYS A 73 -5.78 2.46 4.84
CA LYS A 73 -7.04 1.81 4.50
C LYS A 73 -8.13 2.44 5.35
N GLY A 74 -9.10 3.07 4.70
CA GLY A 74 -10.17 3.77 5.41
C GLY A 74 -9.63 4.98 6.16
N LYS A 75 -10.27 5.31 7.28
CA LYS A 75 -9.91 6.51 8.03
C LYS A 75 -9.00 6.23 9.23
N LYS A 76 -8.89 4.98 9.64
CA LYS A 76 -8.22 4.65 10.90
C LYS A 76 -7.02 3.72 10.78
N LYS A 77 -6.85 3.05 9.65
CA LYS A 77 -5.78 2.08 9.51
C LYS A 77 -4.64 2.63 8.66
N PHE A 78 -3.47 2.66 9.25
CA PHE A 78 -2.26 3.16 8.60
C PHE A 78 -1.16 2.13 8.78
N VAL A 79 -0.38 1.91 7.75
CA VAL A 79 0.82 1.07 7.82
C VAL A 79 1.94 1.78 7.08
N ALA A 80 3.10 1.85 7.71
CA ALA A 80 4.29 2.38 7.06
C ALA A 80 5.08 1.22 6.47
N VAL A 81 5.59 1.40 5.26
CA VAL A 81 6.44 0.42 4.61
C VAL A 81 7.82 1.03 4.46
N THR A 82 8.83 0.29 4.87
CA THR A 82 10.22 0.72 4.72
C THR A 82 10.97 -0.29 3.86
N LEU A 83 12.03 0.14 3.23
CA LEU A 83 12.85 -0.72 2.38
C LEU A 83 13.99 -1.31 3.18
N LYS A 84 14.29 -2.58 2.92
CA LYS A 84 15.45 -3.24 3.50
C LYS A 84 16.73 -2.78 2.83
#